data_ed78e69bc5b9dec0394f4d5de1b3e3ab
#
_entry.id   ed78e69bc5b9dec0394f4d5de1b3e3ab
#
_cell.length_a   1.000
_cell.length_b   1.000
_cell.length_c   1.000
_cell.angle_alpha   90.00
_cell.angle_beta   90.00
_cell.angle_gamma   90.00
#
_symmetry.space_group_name_H-M   'P 1'
#
loop_
_entity.id
_entity.type
_entity.pdbx_description
1 polymer ?
#
loop_
_entity_poly.entity_id
_entity_poly.type
_entity_poly.pdbx_seq_one_letter_code
_entity_poly.pdbx_strand_id
1 'polypeptide(L)'
;MSLLLKLSGLTSFILFLLKPLVFISAFIILIGLSNETIAETNIEKCNRIIYETHTVKSDNEKLNKQHQKFAMCIADRSSMIFIETKCECSSPKQMLQCIDQYATNKSISQMDLLNAIASDCSKNIPETKVDQT
;
A
#
# COMPACT_ATOMS: atom_id res chain seq x y z
N MET A 1 -67.77 17.31 -12.48
CA MET A 1 -66.92 17.56 -11.29
C MET A 1 -66.27 16.31 -10.69
N SER A 2 -66.48 15.13 -11.27
CA SER A 2 -65.96 13.86 -10.69
C SER A 2 -64.58 13.37 -11.29
N LEU A 3 -64.14 13.98 -12.38
CA LEU A 3 -62.90 13.54 -13.06
C LEU A 3 -61.60 14.17 -12.48
N LEU A 4 -61.70 15.39 -11.96
CA LEU A 4 -60.56 16.11 -11.38
C LEU A 4 -60.10 15.56 -10.03
N LEU A 5 -61.01 14.97 -9.24
CA LEU A 5 -60.67 14.36 -7.96
C LEU A 5 -59.91 13.01 -8.09
N LYS A 6 -60.14 12.30 -9.23
CA LYS A 6 -59.39 11.05 -9.50
C LYS A 6 -57.95 11.26 -9.95
N LEU A 7 -57.67 12.40 -10.60
CA LEU A 7 -56.29 12.68 -11.01
C LEU A 7 -55.38 13.08 -9.84
N SER A 8 -55.92 13.76 -8.84
CA SER A 8 -55.11 14.19 -7.67
C SER A 8 -54.62 13.01 -6.82
N GLY A 9 -55.41 11.95 -6.73
CA GLY A 9 -55.02 10.72 -6.00
C GLY A 9 -53.91 9.93 -6.73
N LEU A 10 -53.97 9.91 -8.07
CA LEU A 10 -53.02 9.16 -8.86
C LEU A 10 -51.63 9.80 -8.84
N THR A 11 -51.54 11.13 -8.87
CA THR A 11 -50.26 11.87 -8.80
C THR A 11 -49.60 11.73 -7.42
N SER A 12 -50.37 11.69 -6.34
CA SER A 12 -49.87 11.48 -4.99
C SER A 12 -49.32 10.07 -4.80
N PHE A 13 -49.97 9.09 -5.43
CA PHE A 13 -49.53 7.67 -5.35
C PHE A 13 -48.24 7.44 -6.15
N ILE A 14 -48.10 8.06 -7.32
CA ILE A 14 -46.87 7.98 -8.13
C ILE A 14 -45.71 8.65 -7.42
N LEU A 15 -45.94 9.80 -6.77
CA LEU A 15 -44.89 10.49 -5.98
C LEU A 15 -44.46 9.66 -4.74
N PHE A 16 -45.34 8.87 -4.16
CA PHE A 16 -45.01 8.01 -3.03
C PHE A 16 -44.19 6.79 -3.43
N LEU A 17 -44.41 6.25 -4.64
CA LEU A 17 -43.62 5.14 -5.20
C LEU A 17 -42.27 5.56 -5.74
N LEU A 18 -42.10 6.81 -6.18
CA LEU A 18 -40.85 7.33 -6.68
C LEU A 18 -39.81 7.62 -5.57
N LYS A 19 -40.25 7.95 -4.36
CA LYS A 19 -39.36 8.23 -3.23
C LYS A 19 -38.39 7.09 -2.89
N PRO A 20 -38.83 5.82 -2.73
CA PRO A 20 -37.94 4.72 -2.42
C PRO A 20 -36.97 4.41 -3.57
N LEU A 21 -37.34 4.61 -4.84
CA LEU A 21 -36.49 4.38 -6.01
C LEU A 21 -35.33 5.37 -6.06
N VAL A 22 -35.55 6.65 -5.71
CA VAL A 22 -34.50 7.66 -5.64
C VAL A 22 -33.52 7.36 -4.50
N PHE A 23 -34.01 6.91 -3.36
CA PHE A 23 -33.16 6.51 -2.23
C PHE A 23 -32.31 5.28 -2.56
N ILE A 24 -32.86 4.28 -3.25
CA ILE A 24 -32.15 3.07 -3.66
C ILE A 24 -31.07 3.42 -4.68
N SER A 25 -31.36 4.28 -5.66
CA SER A 25 -30.34 4.69 -6.66
C SER A 25 -29.23 5.53 -6.05
N ALA A 26 -29.53 6.42 -5.10
CA ALA A 26 -28.53 7.18 -4.35
C ALA A 26 -27.65 6.28 -3.48
N PHE A 27 -28.24 5.24 -2.88
CA PHE A 27 -27.51 4.28 -2.06
C PHE A 27 -26.58 3.39 -2.89
N ILE A 28 -27.00 2.97 -4.09
CA ILE A 28 -26.16 2.22 -5.04
C ILE A 28 -24.98 3.06 -5.53
N ILE A 29 -25.19 4.34 -5.79
CA ILE A 29 -24.12 5.26 -6.18
C ILE A 29 -23.11 5.45 -5.03
N LEU A 30 -23.57 5.56 -3.79
CA LEU A 30 -22.70 5.65 -2.61
C LEU A 30 -21.90 4.37 -2.36
N ILE A 31 -22.46 3.19 -2.57
CA ILE A 31 -21.75 1.90 -2.46
C ILE A 31 -20.79 1.72 -3.64
N GLY A 32 -21.15 2.18 -4.84
CA GLY A 32 -20.29 2.13 -6.03
C GLY A 32 -19.06 3.02 -5.91
N LEU A 33 -19.15 4.15 -5.18
CA LEU A 33 -18.03 5.05 -4.93
C LEU A 33 -17.08 4.56 -3.82
N SER A 34 -17.51 3.61 -2.97
CA SER A 34 -16.67 3.05 -1.91
C SER A 34 -15.80 1.86 -2.36
N ASN A 35 -15.91 1.43 -3.61
CA ASN A 35 -15.03 0.42 -4.22
C ASN A 35 -13.92 1.05 -5.08
N GLU A 36 -13.46 2.27 -4.77
CA GLU A 36 -12.13 2.63 -5.16
C GLU A 36 -11.17 1.70 -4.42
N THR A 37 -10.79 0.61 -5.07
CA THR A 37 -9.55 -0.08 -4.77
C THR A 37 -8.47 1.01 -4.88
N ILE A 38 -8.03 1.53 -3.73
CA ILE A 38 -6.91 2.46 -3.66
C ILE A 38 -5.80 1.75 -4.40
N ALA A 39 -5.49 2.21 -5.61
CA ALA A 39 -4.44 1.61 -6.41
C ALA A 39 -3.15 1.74 -5.59
N GLU A 40 -2.53 0.60 -5.26
CA GLU A 40 -1.28 0.55 -4.52
C GLU A 40 -0.28 1.50 -5.19
N THR A 41 0.28 2.44 -4.44
CA THR A 41 1.27 3.36 -4.98
C THR A 41 2.54 2.61 -5.38
N ASN A 42 3.33 3.15 -6.31
CA ASN A 42 4.59 2.53 -6.72
C ASN A 42 5.53 2.31 -5.53
N ILE A 43 5.52 3.22 -4.56
CA ILE A 43 6.34 3.12 -3.34
C ILE A 43 5.87 1.95 -2.46
N GLU A 44 4.57 1.78 -2.28
CA GLU A 44 4.00 0.66 -1.52
C GLU A 44 4.36 -0.69 -2.16
N LYS A 45 4.33 -0.78 -3.49
CA LYS A 45 4.81 -1.97 -4.22
C LYS A 45 6.28 -2.25 -3.97
N CYS A 46 7.15 -1.22 -4.04
CA CYS A 46 8.56 -1.35 -3.73
C CYS A 46 8.78 -1.86 -2.31
N ASN A 47 8.12 -1.25 -1.34
CA ASN A 47 8.22 -1.61 0.06
C ASN A 47 7.72 -3.03 0.33
N ARG A 48 6.63 -3.45 -0.32
CA ARG A 48 6.11 -4.81 -0.22
C ARG A 48 7.10 -5.84 -0.74
N ILE A 49 7.73 -5.60 -1.91
CA ILE A 49 8.75 -6.51 -2.46
C ILE A 49 9.95 -6.63 -1.52
N ILE A 50 10.43 -5.51 -0.94
CA ILE A 50 11.51 -5.54 0.05
C ILE A 50 11.10 -6.35 1.27
N TYR A 51 9.91 -6.09 1.79
CA TYR A 51 9.41 -6.80 2.97
C TYR A 51 9.31 -8.30 2.72
N GLU A 52 8.71 -8.72 1.61
CA GLU A 52 8.58 -10.14 1.23
C GLU A 52 9.95 -10.82 1.02
N THR A 53 10.93 -10.09 0.47
CA THR A 53 12.27 -10.62 0.21
C THR A 53 13.09 -10.80 1.49
N HIS A 54 12.92 -9.91 2.47
CA HIS A 54 13.72 -9.89 3.69
C HIS A 54 13.03 -10.52 4.91
N THR A 55 11.74 -10.85 4.82
CA THR A 55 11.07 -11.60 5.90
C THR A 55 11.29 -13.10 5.73
N VAL A 56 12.13 -13.66 6.58
CA VAL A 56 12.31 -15.11 6.67
C VAL A 56 11.36 -15.64 7.74
N LYS A 57 10.53 -16.62 7.38
CA LYS A 57 9.71 -17.33 8.37
C LYS A 57 10.60 -18.28 9.14
N SER A 58 10.77 -18.04 10.43
CA SER A 58 11.45 -18.91 11.38
C SER A 58 10.45 -19.36 12.45
N ASP A 59 10.65 -20.52 13.02
CA ASP A 59 9.86 -21.00 14.18
C ASP A 59 10.11 -20.15 15.44
N ASN A 60 11.14 -19.31 15.42
CA ASN A 60 11.47 -18.39 16.50
C ASN A 60 10.78 -17.03 16.32
N GLU A 61 9.74 -16.76 17.12
CA GLU A 61 8.96 -15.52 17.07
C GLU A 61 9.82 -14.25 17.27
N LYS A 62 10.83 -14.32 18.15
CA LYS A 62 11.73 -13.20 18.43
C LYS A 62 12.57 -12.85 17.20
N LEU A 63 13.08 -13.88 16.50
CA LEU A 63 13.83 -13.72 15.27
C LEU A 63 12.95 -13.15 14.15
N ASN A 64 11.72 -13.62 14.04
CA ASN A 64 10.76 -13.09 13.07
C ASN A 64 10.49 -11.59 13.29
N LYS A 65 10.30 -11.15 14.53
CA LYS A 65 10.12 -9.74 14.87
C LYS A 65 11.35 -8.88 14.51
N GLN A 66 12.54 -9.42 14.67
CA GLN A 66 13.78 -8.73 14.28
C GLN A 66 13.90 -8.61 12.76
N HIS A 67 13.64 -9.68 12.01
CA HIS A 67 13.64 -9.65 10.55
C HIS A 67 12.59 -8.67 10.01
N GLN A 68 11.41 -8.61 10.61
CA GLN A 68 10.38 -7.64 10.24
C GLN A 68 10.85 -6.21 10.46
N LYS A 69 11.45 -5.90 11.62
CA LYS A 69 12.00 -4.55 11.89
C LYS A 69 13.10 -4.18 10.90
N PHE A 70 13.97 -5.13 10.57
CA PHE A 70 15.02 -4.92 9.59
C PHE A 70 14.44 -4.63 8.20
N ALA A 71 13.49 -5.45 7.73
CA ALA A 71 12.81 -5.27 6.46
C ALA A 71 12.08 -3.92 6.37
N MET A 72 11.40 -3.52 7.44
CA MET A 72 10.73 -2.21 7.50
C MET A 72 11.74 -1.05 7.42
N CYS A 73 12.87 -1.16 8.11
CA CYS A 73 13.92 -0.14 8.04
C CYS A 73 14.51 -0.04 6.63
N ILE A 74 14.81 -1.17 5.98
CA ILE A 74 15.30 -1.20 4.60
C ILE A 74 14.28 -0.53 3.66
N ALA A 75 13.00 -0.86 3.79
CA ALA A 75 11.93 -0.28 2.98
C ALA A 75 11.85 1.24 3.17
N ASP A 76 11.87 1.73 4.41
CA ASP A 76 11.83 3.15 4.73
C ASP A 76 13.05 3.89 4.15
N ARG A 77 14.26 3.39 4.37
CA ARG A 77 15.50 3.98 3.86
C ARG A 77 15.58 3.97 2.33
N SER A 78 15.02 2.97 1.68
CA SER A 78 15.01 2.85 0.22
C SER A 78 13.91 3.69 -0.44
N SER A 79 12.91 4.15 0.29
CA SER A 79 11.76 4.90 -0.26
C SER A 79 12.20 6.15 -1.03
N MET A 80 13.18 6.90 -0.53
CA MET A 80 13.71 8.08 -1.21
C MET A 80 14.35 7.74 -2.56
N ILE A 81 15.03 6.58 -2.66
CA ILE A 81 15.61 6.08 -3.90
C ILE A 81 14.53 5.87 -4.95
N PHE A 82 13.44 5.22 -4.56
CA PHE A 82 12.32 4.91 -5.46
C PHE A 82 11.55 6.16 -5.89
N ILE A 83 11.45 7.16 -5.01
CA ILE A 83 10.85 8.47 -5.33
C ILE A 83 11.72 9.19 -6.37
N GLU A 84 13.04 9.33 -6.12
CA GLU A 84 13.94 10.06 -7.00
C GLU A 84 14.08 9.38 -8.37
N THR A 85 14.10 8.06 -8.42
CA THR A 85 14.21 7.29 -9.67
C THR A 85 12.88 7.05 -10.36
N LYS A 86 11.74 7.44 -9.76
CA LYS A 86 10.38 7.13 -10.24
C LYS A 86 10.19 5.63 -10.53
N CYS A 87 10.70 4.79 -9.64
CA CYS A 87 10.71 3.35 -9.80
C CYS A 87 9.30 2.75 -9.77
N GLU A 88 8.96 1.91 -10.73
CA GLU A 88 7.66 1.24 -10.78
C GLU A 88 7.61 -0.07 -9.99
N CYS A 89 8.77 -0.62 -9.61
CA CYS A 89 8.90 -1.82 -8.79
C CYS A 89 7.98 -2.99 -9.20
N SER A 90 7.98 -3.35 -10.48
CA SER A 90 7.20 -4.48 -10.96
C SER A 90 7.85 -5.84 -10.65
N SER A 91 9.14 -5.84 -10.30
CA SER A 91 9.92 -7.02 -9.96
C SER A 91 11.15 -6.66 -9.12
N PRO A 92 11.74 -7.63 -8.37
CA PRO A 92 13.01 -7.43 -7.66
C PRO A 92 14.14 -6.97 -8.58
N LYS A 93 14.19 -7.47 -9.81
CA LYS A 93 15.20 -7.08 -10.81
C LYS A 93 15.08 -5.60 -11.17
N GLN A 94 13.87 -5.11 -11.40
CA GLN A 94 13.62 -3.70 -11.73
C GLN A 94 13.94 -2.80 -10.54
N MET A 95 13.62 -3.23 -9.35
CA MET A 95 13.99 -2.53 -8.12
C MET A 95 15.50 -2.35 -8.00
N LEU A 96 16.30 -3.41 -8.26
CA LEU A 96 17.75 -3.32 -8.28
C LEU A 96 18.27 -2.37 -9.35
N GLN A 97 17.65 -2.31 -10.52
CA GLN A 97 18.01 -1.35 -11.57
C GLN A 97 17.75 0.10 -11.12
N CYS A 98 16.66 0.37 -10.41
CA CYS A 98 16.40 1.69 -9.85
C CYS A 98 17.48 2.10 -8.81
N ILE A 99 17.89 1.16 -7.97
CA ILE A 99 18.97 1.38 -6.99
C ILE A 99 20.29 1.66 -7.69
N ASP A 100 20.62 0.92 -8.74
CA ASP A 100 21.82 1.13 -9.56
C ASP A 100 21.81 2.50 -10.24
N GLN A 101 20.68 2.89 -10.83
CA GLN A 101 20.51 4.22 -11.42
C GLN A 101 20.69 5.33 -10.38
N TYR A 102 20.14 5.17 -9.19
CA TYR A 102 20.32 6.13 -8.11
C TYR A 102 21.78 6.23 -7.68
N ALA A 103 22.44 5.09 -7.46
CA ALA A 103 23.84 5.03 -7.07
C ALA A 103 24.75 5.70 -8.12
N THR A 104 24.52 5.42 -9.40
CA THR A 104 25.22 6.05 -10.53
C THR A 104 25.04 7.57 -10.52
N ASN A 105 23.82 8.07 -10.33
CA ASN A 105 23.51 9.49 -10.27
C ASN A 105 24.20 10.20 -9.09
N LYS A 106 24.45 9.49 -8.01
CA LYS A 106 25.19 10.00 -6.82
C LYS A 106 26.68 9.71 -6.86
N SER A 107 27.19 9.12 -7.94
CA SER A 107 28.61 8.73 -8.10
C SER A 107 29.13 7.79 -7.01
N ILE A 108 28.29 6.87 -6.56
CA ILE A 108 28.63 5.82 -5.60
C ILE A 108 28.38 4.45 -6.20
N SER A 109 29.03 3.40 -5.67
CA SER A 109 28.72 2.04 -6.13
C SER A 109 27.38 1.56 -5.56
N GLN A 110 26.65 0.75 -6.32
CA GLN A 110 25.42 0.12 -5.85
C GLN A 110 25.65 -0.68 -4.56
N MET A 111 26.78 -1.39 -4.48
CA MET A 111 27.13 -2.20 -3.33
C MET A 111 27.37 -1.36 -2.07
N ASP A 112 28.06 -0.22 -2.21
CA ASP A 112 28.31 0.69 -1.09
C ASP A 112 27.00 1.30 -0.57
N LEU A 113 26.09 1.66 -1.48
CA LEU A 113 24.77 2.15 -1.11
C LEU A 113 23.98 1.09 -0.33
N LEU A 114 23.91 -0.14 -0.83
CA LEU A 114 23.19 -1.24 -0.16
C LEU A 114 23.82 -1.56 1.20
N ASN A 115 25.13 -1.60 1.28
CA ASN A 115 25.86 -1.83 2.54
C ASN A 115 25.61 -0.71 3.55
N ALA A 116 25.56 0.54 3.11
CA ALA A 116 25.27 1.67 3.99
C ALA A 116 23.85 1.58 4.58
N ILE A 117 22.85 1.26 3.75
CA ILE A 117 21.48 1.08 4.19
C ILE A 117 21.38 -0.09 5.17
N ALA A 118 21.96 -1.24 4.84
CA ALA A 118 21.93 -2.43 5.69
C ALA A 118 22.63 -2.21 7.03
N SER A 119 23.79 -1.53 7.02
CA SER A 119 24.53 -1.18 8.22
C SER A 119 23.77 -0.22 9.13
N ASP A 120 23.10 0.79 8.56
CA ASP A 120 22.25 1.71 9.34
C ASP A 120 21.06 0.98 9.97
N CYS A 121 20.41 0.10 9.23
CA CYS A 121 19.30 -0.68 9.74
C CYS A 121 19.71 -1.71 10.79
N SER A 122 20.88 -2.32 10.68
CA SER A 122 21.36 -3.31 11.66
C SER A 122 21.69 -2.67 13.01
N LYS A 123 22.20 -1.45 13.05
CA LYS A 123 22.50 -0.71 14.28
C LYS A 123 21.26 -0.42 15.13
N ASN A 124 20.10 -0.30 14.49
CA ASN A 124 18.83 0.03 15.15
C ASN A 124 18.09 -1.22 15.67
N ILE A 125 18.64 -2.42 15.44
CA ILE A 125 18.07 -3.67 15.95
C ILE A 125 18.88 -4.09 17.17
N PRO A 126 18.28 -4.14 18.36
CA PRO A 126 19.01 -4.57 19.55
C PRO A 126 19.52 -6.01 19.37
N GLU A 127 20.83 -6.20 19.54
CA GLU A 127 21.44 -7.54 19.54
C GLU A 127 20.73 -8.41 20.57
N THR A 128 20.12 -9.50 20.11
CA THR A 128 19.70 -10.55 21.00
C THR A 128 20.97 -11.26 21.49
N LYS A 129 21.35 -11.03 22.74
CA LYS A 129 22.25 -11.95 23.43
C LYS A 129 21.63 -13.34 23.32
N VAL A 130 22.20 -14.16 22.47
CA VAL A 130 21.91 -15.59 22.44
C VAL A 130 22.50 -16.09 23.75
N ASP A 131 21.66 -16.32 24.77
CA ASP A 131 22.07 -17.06 25.96
C ASP A 131 22.50 -18.46 25.48
N GLN A 132 23.78 -18.65 25.37
CA GLN A 132 24.38 -19.97 25.19
C GLN A 132 24.26 -20.68 26.54
N THR A 133 23.18 -21.41 26.69
CA THR A 133 23.05 -22.45 27.72
C THR A 133 23.14 -23.81 27.08
#